data_c2d7882d4d23850756b1e528e838cf93
#
_entry.id   c2d7882d4d23850756b1e528e838cf93
#
_cell.length_a   1.000
_cell.length_b   1.000
_cell.length_c   1.000
_cell.angle_alpha   90.00
_cell.angle_beta   90.00
_cell.angle_gamma   90.00
#
_symmetry.space_group_name_H-M   'P 1'
#
loop_
_entity.id
_entity.type
_entity.pdbx_description
1 polymer ?
#
loop_
_entity_poly.entity_id
_entity_poly.type
_entity_poly.pdbx_seq_one_letter_code
_entity_poly.pdbx_strand_id
1 'polypeptide(L)'
;MSTPYEAVEPRLPHHRVDGAPGLPPLILGPSLGTSLAVWDPQVPALARGHRVIRWDLPGHGGTPASLLPEDGTVEDLARTVLALADALGAERFAYAGVSLGGAVGTWLAIHHPERVTALAIVCSSADFGDPDRWRERAGLVRAKGTGPVADTAAGRWFTPGFSGAPAVSALLDDLRAADPEAYATLCDALAAFDVRADLHRITAPTLVVAGRGDPATPVADARVLADGIPGASLTEVAHAAHLAGVERPAPVLAALLQHFATEPAADDGARHTAGMAVRRAVLGDAHVDRAIARTTAFTAPFQDFITRYAWGEIWTRPGLSRRTRSCITLTALVAHGRLDELAMHVRGARHNGLTREEIQEVLLQSAVYCGVPAANAAFAVANRVLEEEEEEE
;
A
#
# COMPACT_ATOMS: atom_id res chain seq x y z
N MET A 1 0.85 -48.66 -20.08
CA MET A 1 0.93 -47.29 -20.60
C MET A 1 0.22 -46.41 -19.57
N SER A 2 0.98 -45.76 -18.71
CA SER A 2 0.43 -44.85 -17.68
C SER A 2 0.19 -43.50 -18.38
N THR A 3 -1.07 -43.07 -18.39
CA THR A 3 -1.45 -41.71 -18.80
C THR A 3 -0.71 -40.69 -17.95
N PRO A 4 -0.08 -39.65 -18.51
CA PRO A 4 0.52 -38.61 -17.70
C PRO A 4 -0.60 -37.90 -16.90
N TYR A 5 -0.38 -37.76 -15.62
CA TYR A 5 -1.20 -36.92 -14.74
C TYR A 5 -1.04 -35.48 -15.22
N GLU A 6 -2.01 -34.98 -15.97
CA GLU A 6 -2.08 -33.55 -16.27
C GLU A 6 -2.26 -32.81 -14.93
N ALA A 7 -1.25 -32.07 -14.53
CA ALA A 7 -1.34 -31.17 -13.40
C ALA A 7 -2.42 -30.12 -13.75
N VAL A 8 -3.56 -30.23 -13.09
CA VAL A 8 -4.62 -29.22 -13.19
C VAL A 8 -4.03 -27.91 -12.63
N GLU A 9 -3.83 -26.93 -13.51
CA GLU A 9 -3.41 -25.60 -13.07
C GLU A 9 -4.37 -25.11 -11.99
N PRO A 10 -3.86 -24.60 -10.85
CA PRO A 10 -4.72 -24.10 -9.78
C PRO A 10 -5.58 -22.97 -10.34
N ARG A 11 -6.90 -23.10 -10.22
CA ARG A 11 -7.83 -22.04 -10.59
C ARG A 11 -7.64 -20.88 -9.63
N LEU A 12 -7.17 -19.74 -10.13
CA LEU A 12 -6.93 -18.54 -9.34
C LEU A 12 -8.19 -17.67 -9.27
N PRO A 13 -8.38 -16.90 -8.19
CA PRO A 13 -9.42 -15.90 -8.11
C PRO A 13 -9.18 -14.78 -9.13
N HIS A 14 -10.24 -14.12 -9.57
CA HIS A 14 -10.09 -12.87 -10.32
C HIS A 14 -9.30 -11.88 -9.47
N HIS A 15 -8.29 -11.25 -10.06
CA HIS A 15 -7.40 -10.33 -9.37
C HIS A 15 -6.89 -9.24 -10.31
N ARG A 16 -6.38 -8.17 -9.73
CA ARG A 16 -5.65 -7.09 -10.41
C ARG A 16 -4.34 -6.83 -9.71
N VAL A 17 -3.34 -6.50 -10.51
CA VAL A 17 -2.00 -6.13 -10.01
C VAL A 17 -1.69 -4.70 -10.45
N ASP A 18 -1.42 -3.83 -9.50
CA ASP A 18 -1.06 -2.42 -9.70
C ASP A 18 0.33 -2.17 -9.12
N GLY A 19 1.09 -1.23 -9.69
CA GLY A 19 2.46 -0.93 -9.27
C GLY A 19 3.53 -1.71 -10.05
N ALA A 20 4.81 -1.36 -9.84
CA ALA A 20 5.92 -1.96 -10.56
C ALA A 20 6.20 -3.40 -10.09
N PRO A 21 6.56 -4.35 -10.99
CA PRO A 21 6.77 -5.75 -10.65
C PRO A 21 7.82 -6.02 -9.55
N GLY A 22 8.86 -5.17 -9.46
CA GLY A 22 9.96 -5.30 -8.49
C GLY A 22 9.67 -4.71 -7.10
N LEU A 23 8.50 -4.11 -6.89
CA LEU A 23 8.11 -3.57 -5.59
C LEU A 23 7.64 -4.68 -4.64
N PRO A 24 7.77 -4.48 -3.31
CA PRO A 24 7.29 -5.43 -2.30
C PRO A 24 5.81 -5.77 -2.50
N PRO A 25 5.42 -7.06 -2.45
CA PRO A 25 4.02 -7.46 -2.63
C PRO A 25 3.15 -7.02 -1.46
N LEU A 26 1.98 -6.43 -1.77
CA LEU A 26 0.91 -6.10 -0.83
C LEU A 26 -0.39 -6.68 -1.36
N ILE A 27 -0.99 -7.63 -0.62
CA ILE A 27 -2.25 -8.25 -0.99
C ILE A 27 -3.40 -7.57 -0.26
N LEU A 28 -4.49 -7.24 -0.98
CA LEU A 28 -5.65 -6.55 -0.43
C LEU A 28 -6.90 -7.44 -0.52
N GLY A 29 -7.46 -7.79 0.64
CA GLY A 29 -8.65 -8.62 0.78
C GLY A 29 -9.93 -7.80 0.95
N PRO A 30 -11.01 -8.10 0.17
CA PRO A 30 -12.25 -7.35 0.22
C PRO A 30 -13.16 -7.75 1.38
N SER A 31 -14.20 -6.96 1.64
CA SER A 31 -15.29 -7.28 2.57
C SER A 31 -16.30 -8.22 1.93
N LEU A 32 -17.02 -8.99 2.74
CA LEU A 32 -18.17 -9.79 2.27
C LEU A 32 -19.20 -8.90 1.56
N GLY A 33 -19.57 -9.29 0.35
CA GLY A 33 -20.51 -8.56 -0.49
C GLY A 33 -19.89 -7.43 -1.30
N THR A 34 -18.57 -7.29 -1.31
CA THR A 34 -17.86 -6.30 -2.16
C THR A 34 -16.92 -6.99 -3.14
N SER A 35 -16.55 -6.30 -4.22
CA SER A 35 -15.48 -6.70 -5.12
C SER A 35 -14.14 -6.07 -4.67
N LEU A 36 -13.07 -6.38 -5.41
CA LEU A 36 -11.75 -5.76 -5.25
C LEU A 36 -11.79 -4.21 -5.36
N ALA A 37 -12.86 -3.65 -5.92
CA ALA A 37 -13.06 -2.20 -6.07
C ALA A 37 -13.24 -1.48 -4.73
N VAL A 38 -13.56 -2.18 -3.63
CA VAL A 38 -13.60 -1.58 -2.28
C VAL A 38 -12.27 -0.89 -1.90
N TRP A 39 -11.17 -1.29 -2.55
CA TRP A 39 -9.83 -0.75 -2.34
C TRP A 39 -9.41 0.34 -3.35
N ASP A 40 -10.25 0.67 -4.34
CA ASP A 40 -9.91 1.67 -5.36
C ASP A 40 -9.40 3.01 -4.80
N PRO A 41 -9.94 3.55 -3.68
CA PRO A 41 -9.45 4.81 -3.13
C PRO A 41 -8.00 4.76 -2.63
N GLN A 42 -7.48 3.58 -2.23
CA GLN A 42 -6.13 3.42 -1.65
C GLN A 42 -5.08 3.05 -2.68
N VAL A 43 -5.48 2.34 -3.75
CA VAL A 43 -4.57 1.75 -4.74
C VAL A 43 -3.60 2.76 -5.36
N PRO A 44 -4.02 3.94 -5.86
CA PRO A 44 -3.10 4.84 -6.55
C PRO A 44 -1.92 5.30 -5.69
N ALA A 45 -2.11 5.36 -4.36
CA ALA A 45 -1.05 5.74 -3.45
C ALA A 45 -0.20 4.55 -3.00
N LEU A 46 -0.82 3.42 -2.68
CA LEU A 46 -0.13 2.19 -2.28
C LEU A 46 0.74 1.63 -3.42
N ALA A 47 0.25 1.68 -4.66
CA ALA A 47 0.96 1.19 -5.84
C ALA A 47 2.25 1.98 -6.20
N ARG A 48 2.48 3.13 -5.57
CA ARG A 48 3.75 3.85 -5.70
C ARG A 48 4.91 3.19 -4.94
N GLY A 49 4.60 2.46 -3.87
CA GLY A 49 5.60 1.81 -3.03
C GLY A 49 5.47 0.28 -2.98
N HIS A 50 4.40 -0.29 -3.53
CA HIS A 50 4.12 -1.71 -3.47
C HIS A 50 3.63 -2.24 -4.82
N ARG A 51 3.86 -3.52 -5.05
CA ARG A 51 3.13 -4.31 -6.04
C ARG A 51 1.84 -4.75 -5.39
N VAL A 52 0.77 -4.00 -5.62
CA VAL A 52 -0.54 -4.19 -5.01
C VAL A 52 -1.31 -5.26 -5.76
N ILE A 53 -1.71 -6.33 -5.07
CA ILE A 53 -2.49 -7.46 -5.59
C ILE A 53 -3.85 -7.43 -4.93
N ARG A 54 -4.91 -7.12 -5.68
CA ARG A 54 -6.29 -7.13 -5.20
C ARG A 54 -7.01 -8.33 -5.79
N TRP A 55 -7.86 -8.97 -5.01
CA TRP A 55 -8.59 -10.15 -5.44
C TRP A 55 -10.07 -10.09 -5.05
N ASP A 56 -10.91 -10.84 -5.76
CA ASP A 56 -12.33 -11.00 -5.46
C ASP A 56 -12.58 -12.29 -4.70
N LEU A 57 -13.48 -12.25 -3.71
CA LEU A 57 -13.99 -13.43 -3.02
C LEU A 57 -14.69 -14.39 -4.02
N PRO A 58 -14.69 -15.70 -3.77
CA PRO A 58 -15.50 -16.62 -4.55
C PRO A 58 -16.96 -16.19 -4.61
N GLY A 59 -17.57 -16.23 -5.81
CA GLY A 59 -18.92 -15.75 -6.04
C GLY A 59 -19.11 -14.23 -6.03
N HIS A 60 -18.01 -13.45 -5.98
CA HIS A 60 -18.02 -11.99 -6.01
C HIS A 60 -17.18 -11.47 -7.17
N GLY A 61 -17.54 -10.30 -7.69
CA GLY A 61 -16.80 -9.66 -8.79
C GLY A 61 -16.59 -10.62 -9.96
N GLY A 62 -15.34 -10.87 -10.32
CA GLY A 62 -14.97 -11.78 -11.41
C GLY A 62 -14.61 -13.20 -10.97
N THR A 63 -14.65 -13.53 -9.68
CA THR A 63 -14.27 -14.86 -9.17
C THR A 63 -15.48 -15.83 -9.17
N PRO A 64 -15.40 -17.00 -9.85
CA PRO A 64 -16.51 -17.95 -9.84
C PRO A 64 -16.74 -18.56 -8.46
N ALA A 65 -18.02 -18.82 -8.13
CA ALA A 65 -18.42 -19.43 -6.87
C ALA A 65 -17.79 -20.83 -6.65
N SER A 66 -17.50 -21.54 -7.73
CA SER A 66 -16.91 -22.89 -7.70
C SER A 66 -15.47 -22.96 -7.13
N LEU A 67 -14.85 -21.80 -6.81
CA LEU A 67 -13.60 -21.75 -6.08
C LEU A 67 -13.78 -21.92 -4.56
N LEU A 68 -14.99 -21.87 -4.05
CA LEU A 68 -15.31 -22.11 -2.64
C LEU A 68 -15.93 -23.50 -2.50
N PRO A 69 -15.45 -24.35 -1.58
CA PRO A 69 -16.15 -25.57 -1.18
C PRO A 69 -17.58 -25.27 -0.65
N GLU A 70 -18.47 -26.26 -0.68
CA GLU A 70 -19.84 -26.11 -0.15
C GLU A 70 -19.87 -25.78 1.35
N ASP A 71 -18.88 -26.24 2.11
CA ASP A 71 -18.63 -25.96 3.53
C ASP A 71 -17.43 -25.02 3.72
N GLY A 72 -17.19 -24.13 2.76
CA GLY A 72 -16.02 -23.24 2.69
C GLY A 72 -15.86 -22.36 3.91
N THR A 73 -14.62 -22.25 4.36
CA THR A 73 -14.19 -21.59 5.59
C THR A 73 -13.28 -20.37 5.33
N VAL A 74 -12.96 -19.59 6.36
CA VAL A 74 -11.94 -18.55 6.28
C VAL A 74 -10.56 -19.15 5.94
N GLU A 75 -10.28 -20.37 6.38
CA GLU A 75 -9.06 -21.11 5.99
C GLU A 75 -8.99 -21.36 4.48
N ASP A 76 -10.10 -21.75 3.84
CA ASP A 76 -10.11 -21.99 2.39
C ASP A 76 -9.88 -20.70 1.61
N LEU A 77 -10.41 -19.57 2.08
CA LEU A 77 -10.09 -18.25 1.53
C LEU A 77 -8.60 -17.91 1.70
N ALA A 78 -8.03 -18.22 2.85
CA ALA A 78 -6.61 -18.00 3.12
C ALA A 78 -5.72 -18.86 2.20
N ARG A 79 -6.09 -20.13 1.97
CA ARG A 79 -5.42 -21.01 1.00
C ARG A 79 -5.53 -20.48 -0.42
N THR A 80 -6.66 -19.89 -0.80
CA THR A 80 -6.84 -19.22 -2.10
C THR A 80 -5.87 -18.05 -2.25
N VAL A 81 -5.67 -17.25 -1.19
CA VAL A 81 -4.70 -16.14 -1.17
C VAL A 81 -3.26 -16.67 -1.30
N LEU A 82 -2.90 -17.77 -0.62
CA LEU A 82 -1.58 -18.38 -0.73
C LEU A 82 -1.32 -18.88 -2.15
N ALA A 83 -2.29 -19.57 -2.76
CA ALA A 83 -2.18 -20.03 -4.14
C ALA A 83 -2.01 -18.85 -5.13
N LEU A 84 -2.73 -17.75 -4.93
CA LEU A 84 -2.57 -16.52 -5.71
C LEU A 84 -1.18 -15.92 -5.52
N ALA A 85 -0.71 -15.82 -4.28
CA ALA A 85 0.61 -15.32 -3.96
C ALA A 85 1.71 -16.14 -4.63
N ASP A 86 1.62 -17.47 -4.58
CA ASP A 86 2.58 -18.40 -5.18
C ASP A 86 2.60 -18.27 -6.72
N ALA A 87 1.42 -18.22 -7.35
CA ALA A 87 1.30 -18.04 -8.79
C ALA A 87 1.88 -16.71 -9.30
N LEU A 88 1.84 -15.68 -8.44
CA LEU A 88 2.40 -14.38 -8.75
C LEU A 88 3.85 -14.19 -8.25
N GLY A 89 4.48 -15.23 -7.70
CA GLY A 89 5.85 -15.18 -7.20
C GLY A 89 6.02 -14.31 -5.96
N ALA A 90 4.97 -14.15 -5.15
CA ALA A 90 4.99 -13.43 -3.88
C ALA A 90 5.22 -14.40 -2.72
N GLU A 91 6.46 -14.89 -2.56
CA GLU A 91 6.84 -15.84 -1.50
C GLU A 91 6.54 -15.25 -0.10
N ARG A 92 6.80 -13.96 0.09
CA ARG A 92 6.43 -13.20 1.29
C ARG A 92 5.70 -11.93 0.87
N PHE A 93 4.70 -11.52 1.62
CA PHE A 93 3.87 -10.36 1.29
C PHE A 93 3.35 -9.64 2.53
N ALA A 94 3.09 -8.34 2.39
CA ALA A 94 2.23 -7.61 3.33
C ALA A 94 0.76 -7.87 2.97
N TYR A 95 -0.10 -7.83 3.96
CA TYR A 95 -1.54 -8.06 3.76
C TYR A 95 -2.38 -6.98 4.43
N ALA A 96 -3.39 -6.47 3.73
CA ALA A 96 -4.46 -5.67 4.33
C ALA A 96 -5.83 -6.26 3.97
N GLY A 97 -6.74 -6.32 4.93
CA GLY A 97 -8.09 -6.84 4.67
C GLY A 97 -9.17 -6.04 5.38
N VAL A 98 -10.31 -5.87 4.69
CA VAL A 98 -11.51 -5.26 5.26
C VAL A 98 -12.47 -6.37 5.70
N SER A 99 -12.96 -6.32 6.94
CA SER A 99 -14.00 -7.23 7.43
C SER A 99 -13.61 -8.71 7.24
N LEU A 100 -14.33 -9.50 6.44
CA LEU A 100 -13.96 -10.87 6.09
C LEU A 100 -12.52 -10.96 5.54
N GLY A 101 -12.11 -10.01 4.69
CA GLY A 101 -10.72 -9.92 4.24
C GLY A 101 -9.73 -9.73 5.39
N GLY A 102 -10.12 -9.01 6.44
CA GLY A 102 -9.34 -8.88 7.68
C GLY A 102 -9.23 -10.21 8.45
N ALA A 103 -10.32 -10.99 8.51
CA ALA A 103 -10.30 -12.34 9.10
C ALA A 103 -9.35 -13.27 8.35
N VAL A 104 -9.36 -13.22 7.01
CA VAL A 104 -8.41 -13.97 6.16
C VAL A 104 -6.97 -13.58 6.49
N GLY A 105 -6.66 -12.29 6.59
CA GLY A 105 -5.33 -11.81 6.95
C GLY A 105 -4.90 -12.23 8.35
N THR A 106 -5.81 -12.18 9.31
CA THR A 106 -5.56 -12.64 10.70
C THR A 106 -5.25 -14.14 10.72
N TRP A 107 -6.05 -14.94 10.01
CA TRP A 107 -5.81 -16.38 9.90
C TRP A 107 -4.45 -16.68 9.26
N LEU A 108 -4.11 -15.99 8.17
CA LEU A 108 -2.80 -16.11 7.50
C LEU A 108 -1.64 -15.79 8.45
N ALA A 109 -1.74 -14.71 9.20
CA ALA A 109 -0.67 -14.30 10.11
C ALA A 109 -0.49 -15.27 11.31
N ILE A 110 -1.56 -15.97 11.73
CA ILE A 110 -1.51 -17.00 12.77
C ILE A 110 -0.89 -18.29 12.25
N HIS A 111 -1.26 -18.75 11.04
CA HIS A 111 -0.94 -20.09 10.55
C HIS A 111 0.24 -20.12 9.57
N HIS A 112 0.54 -18.97 8.94
CA HIS A 112 1.65 -18.79 8.00
C HIS A 112 2.47 -17.53 8.31
N PRO A 113 3.01 -17.39 9.54
CA PRO A 113 3.76 -16.20 9.95
C PRO A 113 5.01 -15.97 9.08
N GLU A 114 5.57 -17.00 8.47
CA GLU A 114 6.70 -16.92 7.55
C GLU A 114 6.35 -16.21 6.22
N ARG A 115 5.05 -16.20 5.86
CA ARG A 115 4.56 -15.60 4.61
C ARG A 115 4.17 -14.12 4.80
N VAL A 116 3.66 -13.72 5.96
CA VAL A 116 3.11 -12.39 6.22
C VAL A 116 4.17 -11.47 6.82
N THR A 117 4.58 -10.45 6.07
CA THR A 117 5.61 -9.49 6.51
C THR A 117 5.07 -8.35 7.35
N ALA A 118 3.83 -7.93 7.11
CA ALA A 118 3.08 -6.93 7.88
C ALA A 118 1.58 -7.14 7.64
N LEU A 119 0.76 -6.84 8.65
CA LEU A 119 -0.69 -7.05 8.61
C LEU A 119 -1.44 -5.76 8.92
N ALA A 120 -2.45 -5.41 8.11
CA ALA A 120 -3.44 -4.39 8.45
C ALA A 120 -4.85 -4.99 8.46
N ILE A 121 -5.53 -4.87 9.59
CA ILE A 121 -6.88 -5.37 9.82
C ILE A 121 -7.80 -4.16 9.86
N VAL A 122 -8.68 -4.01 8.86
CA VAL A 122 -9.55 -2.85 8.71
C VAL A 122 -11.00 -3.23 8.95
N CYS A 123 -11.65 -2.62 9.93
CA CYS A 123 -13.06 -2.87 10.25
C CYS A 123 -13.38 -4.37 10.27
N SER A 124 -12.67 -5.12 11.11
CA SER A 124 -12.80 -6.58 11.24
C SER A 124 -12.78 -6.99 12.70
N SER A 125 -12.91 -8.28 12.97
CA SER A 125 -12.99 -8.84 14.32
C SER A 125 -12.22 -10.15 14.42
N ALA A 126 -11.86 -10.55 15.65
CA ALA A 126 -11.33 -11.88 15.97
C ALA A 126 -12.44 -12.94 16.09
N ASP A 127 -13.66 -12.53 16.34
CA ASP A 127 -14.91 -13.28 16.17
C ASP A 127 -16.01 -12.30 15.67
N PHE A 128 -16.97 -12.77 14.91
CA PHE A 128 -17.98 -11.90 14.33
C PHE A 128 -19.30 -11.90 15.12
N GLY A 129 -19.22 -12.13 16.44
CA GLY A 129 -20.35 -12.06 17.34
C GLY A 129 -21.27 -13.27 17.24
N ASP A 130 -22.58 -13.02 17.43
CA ASP A 130 -23.57 -14.09 17.50
C ASP A 130 -23.64 -14.94 16.20
N PRO A 131 -23.26 -16.23 16.24
CA PRO A 131 -23.29 -17.11 15.07
C PRO A 131 -24.69 -17.27 14.46
N ASP A 132 -25.73 -17.21 15.27
CA ASP A 132 -27.09 -17.44 14.77
C ASP A 132 -27.56 -16.30 13.84
N ARG A 133 -27.13 -15.06 14.09
CA ARG A 133 -27.37 -13.93 13.16
C ARG A 133 -26.75 -14.16 11.78
N TRP A 134 -25.59 -14.76 11.72
CA TRP A 134 -24.93 -15.08 10.45
C TRP A 134 -25.62 -16.22 9.73
N ARG A 135 -26.06 -17.25 10.47
CA ARG A 135 -26.84 -18.38 9.92
C ARG A 135 -28.21 -17.92 9.42
N GLU A 136 -28.90 -17.02 10.16
CA GLU A 136 -30.15 -16.40 9.71
C GLU A 136 -29.95 -15.62 8.40
N ARG A 137 -28.85 -14.87 8.30
CA ARG A 137 -28.50 -14.14 7.07
C ARG A 137 -28.22 -15.12 5.92
N ALA A 138 -27.46 -16.18 6.15
CA ALA A 138 -27.20 -17.22 5.17
C ALA A 138 -28.53 -17.85 4.68
N GLY A 139 -29.42 -18.22 5.60
CA GLY A 139 -30.76 -18.75 5.27
C GLY A 139 -31.62 -17.77 4.47
N LEU A 140 -31.59 -16.48 4.82
CA LEU A 140 -32.31 -15.45 4.06
C LEU A 140 -31.77 -15.34 2.63
N VAL A 141 -30.46 -15.35 2.46
CA VAL A 141 -29.85 -15.22 1.13
C VAL A 141 -30.06 -16.46 0.28
N ARG A 142 -29.99 -17.67 0.84
CA ARG A 142 -30.36 -18.91 0.13
C ARG A 142 -31.79 -18.88 -0.34
N ALA A 143 -32.71 -18.35 0.47
CA ALA A 143 -34.14 -18.31 0.16
C ALA A 143 -34.53 -17.19 -0.81
N LYS A 144 -33.87 -16.02 -0.77
CA LYS A 144 -34.32 -14.79 -1.46
C LYS A 144 -33.25 -14.07 -2.27
N GLY A 145 -32.04 -14.65 -2.37
CA GLY A 145 -30.90 -13.98 -2.99
C GLY A 145 -30.32 -12.85 -2.12
N THR A 146 -29.33 -12.14 -2.64
CA THR A 146 -28.60 -11.07 -1.95
C THR A 146 -29.38 -9.76 -1.83
N GLY A 147 -30.46 -9.58 -2.61
CA GLY A 147 -31.27 -8.34 -2.66
C GLY A 147 -31.65 -7.78 -1.29
N PRO A 148 -32.35 -8.56 -0.42
CA PRO A 148 -32.77 -8.10 0.90
C PRO A 148 -31.62 -7.64 1.80
N VAL A 149 -30.44 -8.23 1.63
CA VAL A 149 -29.22 -7.82 2.37
C VAL A 149 -28.66 -6.52 1.81
N ALA A 150 -28.69 -6.35 0.47
CA ALA A 150 -28.24 -5.14 -0.21
C ALA A 150 -29.10 -3.93 0.17
N ASP A 151 -30.41 -4.09 0.29
CA ASP A 151 -31.34 -3.01 0.64
C ASP A 151 -31.05 -2.39 2.02
N THR A 152 -30.40 -3.12 2.91
CA THR A 152 -30.02 -2.64 4.26
C THR A 152 -28.51 -2.41 4.42
N ALA A 153 -27.70 -2.75 3.43
CA ALA A 153 -26.25 -2.72 3.54
C ALA A 153 -25.69 -1.30 3.69
N ALA A 154 -26.24 -0.31 3.01
CA ALA A 154 -25.79 1.07 3.09
C ALA A 154 -25.75 1.60 4.54
N GLY A 155 -26.79 1.29 5.35
CA GLY A 155 -26.85 1.70 6.76
C GLY A 155 -25.91 0.95 7.69
N ARG A 156 -25.34 -0.18 7.25
CA ARG A 156 -24.30 -0.92 7.99
C ARG A 156 -22.90 -0.51 7.53
N TRP A 157 -22.75 -0.23 6.24
CA TRP A 157 -21.45 0.06 5.64
C TRP A 157 -20.99 1.51 5.85
N PHE A 158 -21.94 2.45 5.93
CA PHE A 158 -21.67 3.89 5.94
C PHE A 158 -22.46 4.62 7.00
N THR A 159 -21.94 5.75 7.44
CA THR A 159 -22.69 6.68 8.27
C THR A 159 -23.83 7.33 7.46
N PRO A 160 -24.91 7.82 8.11
CA PRO A 160 -26.07 8.39 7.42
C PRO A 160 -25.72 9.52 6.43
N GLY A 161 -24.69 10.31 6.72
CA GLY A 161 -24.25 11.42 5.86
C GLY A 161 -23.54 11.00 4.57
N PHE A 162 -23.13 9.75 4.44
CA PHE A 162 -22.40 9.23 3.27
C PHE A 162 -23.25 8.29 2.39
N SER A 163 -24.36 7.79 2.87
CA SER A 163 -25.16 6.75 2.20
C SER A 163 -25.69 7.12 0.80
N GLY A 164 -25.68 8.39 0.41
CA GLY A 164 -26.06 8.89 -0.92
C GLY A 164 -24.91 9.11 -1.91
N ALA A 165 -23.67 8.82 -1.54
CA ALA A 165 -22.54 9.03 -2.42
C ALA A 165 -22.52 8.04 -3.61
N PRO A 166 -22.03 8.43 -4.81
CA PRO A 166 -21.99 7.55 -5.99
C PRO A 166 -21.24 6.23 -5.76
N ALA A 167 -20.18 6.23 -4.95
CA ALA A 167 -19.43 5.02 -4.61
C ALA A 167 -20.27 3.98 -3.86
N VAL A 168 -21.30 4.40 -3.12
CA VAL A 168 -22.21 3.51 -2.39
C VAL A 168 -23.04 2.67 -3.36
N SER A 169 -23.57 3.29 -4.42
CA SER A 169 -24.39 2.58 -5.43
C SER A 169 -23.61 1.44 -6.08
N ALA A 170 -22.37 1.69 -6.50
CA ALA A 170 -21.52 0.68 -7.15
C ALA A 170 -21.27 -0.53 -6.22
N LEU A 171 -21.01 -0.29 -4.93
CA LEU A 171 -20.80 -1.36 -3.95
C LEU A 171 -22.08 -2.15 -3.64
N LEU A 172 -23.24 -1.49 -3.65
CA LEU A 172 -24.53 -2.17 -3.50
C LEU A 172 -24.86 -3.00 -4.75
N ASP A 173 -24.46 -2.57 -5.93
CA ASP A 173 -24.62 -3.33 -7.17
C ASP A 173 -23.68 -4.55 -7.18
N ASP A 174 -22.44 -4.44 -6.68
CA ASP A 174 -21.56 -5.58 -6.44
C ASP A 174 -22.21 -6.61 -5.51
N LEU A 175 -22.81 -6.17 -4.41
CA LEU A 175 -23.49 -7.05 -3.46
C LEU A 175 -24.71 -7.75 -4.11
N ARG A 176 -25.50 -7.03 -4.91
CA ARG A 176 -26.64 -7.62 -5.62
C ARG A 176 -26.22 -8.66 -6.66
N ALA A 177 -25.05 -8.45 -7.28
CA ALA A 177 -24.48 -9.34 -8.29
C ALA A 177 -23.76 -10.56 -7.70
N ALA A 178 -23.49 -10.58 -6.39
CA ALA A 178 -22.82 -11.70 -5.74
C ALA A 178 -23.66 -12.99 -5.83
N ASP A 179 -22.97 -14.12 -6.04
CA ASP A 179 -23.61 -15.45 -6.03
C ASP A 179 -24.24 -15.73 -4.67
N PRO A 180 -25.54 -16.03 -4.60
CA PRO A 180 -26.24 -16.18 -3.32
C PRO A 180 -25.71 -17.33 -2.46
N GLU A 181 -25.34 -18.47 -3.07
CA GLU A 181 -24.86 -19.62 -2.29
C GLU A 181 -23.46 -19.36 -1.77
N ALA A 182 -22.55 -18.82 -2.58
CA ALA A 182 -21.22 -18.44 -2.13
C ALA A 182 -21.28 -17.37 -1.01
N TYR A 183 -22.16 -16.37 -1.15
CA TYR A 183 -22.37 -15.37 -0.10
C TYR A 183 -22.85 -16.02 1.20
N ALA A 184 -23.82 -16.94 1.12
CA ALA A 184 -24.39 -17.63 2.28
C ALA A 184 -23.34 -18.52 2.95
N THR A 185 -22.55 -19.27 2.17
CA THR A 185 -21.43 -20.09 2.69
C THR A 185 -20.42 -19.21 3.43
N LEU A 186 -20.11 -18.02 2.92
CA LEU A 186 -19.21 -17.09 3.61
C LEU A 186 -19.83 -16.48 4.88
N CYS A 187 -21.15 -16.37 4.97
CA CYS A 187 -21.82 -16.06 6.23
C CYS A 187 -21.65 -17.19 7.26
N ASP A 188 -21.79 -18.45 6.83
CA ASP A 188 -21.57 -19.62 7.70
C ASP A 188 -20.10 -19.70 8.14
N ALA A 189 -19.15 -19.37 7.26
CA ALA A 189 -17.73 -19.26 7.61
C ALA A 189 -17.47 -18.20 8.70
N LEU A 190 -18.13 -17.04 8.63
CA LEU A 190 -18.04 -16.00 9.67
C LEU A 190 -18.72 -16.44 10.98
N ALA A 191 -19.82 -17.21 10.92
CA ALA A 191 -20.48 -17.76 12.08
C ALA A 191 -19.59 -18.73 12.87
N ALA A 192 -18.64 -19.39 12.20
CA ALA A 192 -17.72 -20.36 12.79
C ALA A 192 -16.36 -19.76 13.15
N PHE A 193 -16.07 -18.53 12.74
CA PHE A 193 -14.75 -17.91 12.91
C PHE A 193 -14.56 -17.37 14.32
N ASP A 194 -13.58 -17.92 15.05
CA ASP A 194 -13.10 -17.42 16.34
C ASP A 194 -11.60 -17.72 16.48
N VAL A 195 -10.79 -16.68 16.50
CA VAL A 195 -9.33 -16.78 16.63
C VAL A 195 -8.79 -16.00 17.85
N ARG A 196 -9.66 -15.63 18.79
CA ARG A 196 -9.27 -14.84 19.98
C ARG A 196 -8.19 -15.52 20.81
N ALA A 197 -8.23 -16.84 20.92
CA ALA A 197 -7.23 -17.60 21.67
C ALA A 197 -5.85 -17.61 21.00
N ASP A 198 -5.77 -17.37 19.68
CA ASP A 198 -4.56 -17.50 18.88
C ASP A 198 -3.90 -16.17 18.49
N LEU A 199 -4.53 -15.02 18.80
CA LEU A 199 -4.03 -13.69 18.44
C LEU A 199 -2.58 -13.45 18.90
N HIS A 200 -2.21 -13.99 20.05
CA HIS A 200 -0.86 -13.89 20.62
C HIS A 200 0.24 -14.56 19.77
N ARG A 201 -0.13 -15.42 18.80
CA ARG A 201 0.80 -16.09 17.87
C ARG A 201 1.20 -15.22 16.69
N ILE A 202 0.51 -14.10 16.46
CA ILE A 202 0.83 -13.19 15.36
C ILE A 202 2.13 -12.46 15.68
N THR A 203 3.13 -12.65 14.84
CA THR A 203 4.46 -12.03 14.98
C THR A 203 4.69 -10.87 14.00
N ALA A 204 3.89 -10.80 12.94
CA ALA A 204 3.96 -9.72 11.97
C ALA A 204 3.56 -8.38 12.62
N PRO A 205 4.29 -7.27 12.34
CA PRO A 205 3.83 -5.93 12.70
C PRO A 205 2.38 -5.75 12.26
N THR A 206 1.51 -5.34 13.19
CA THR A 206 0.07 -5.28 12.93
C THR A 206 -0.52 -3.91 13.19
N LEU A 207 -1.31 -3.42 12.23
CA LEU A 207 -2.17 -2.25 12.34
C LEU A 207 -3.63 -2.69 12.38
N VAL A 208 -4.38 -2.22 13.35
CA VAL A 208 -5.84 -2.34 13.40
C VAL A 208 -6.45 -0.99 13.09
N VAL A 209 -7.42 -0.94 12.16
CA VAL A 209 -8.15 0.28 11.81
C VAL A 209 -9.64 0.06 12.05
N ALA A 210 -10.28 0.94 12.81
CA ALA A 210 -11.70 0.86 13.13
C ALA A 210 -12.44 2.14 12.74
N GLY A 211 -13.61 2.00 12.12
CA GLY A 211 -14.58 3.09 11.99
C GLY A 211 -15.31 3.33 13.31
N ARG A 212 -15.32 4.56 13.82
CA ARG A 212 -16.00 4.85 15.11
C ARG A 212 -17.50 4.61 15.10
N GLY A 213 -18.12 4.69 13.94
CA GLY A 213 -19.55 4.46 13.74
C GLY A 213 -19.87 3.08 13.16
N ASP A 214 -18.94 2.14 13.18
CA ASP A 214 -19.12 0.78 12.61
C ASP A 214 -20.07 -0.06 13.48
N PRO A 215 -21.26 -0.42 12.98
CA PRO A 215 -22.20 -1.26 13.72
C PRO A 215 -21.95 -2.76 13.49
N ALA A 216 -21.13 -3.13 12.50
CA ALA A 216 -20.87 -4.52 12.15
C ALA A 216 -19.69 -5.11 12.92
N THR A 217 -18.60 -4.34 13.03
CA THR A 217 -17.43 -4.65 13.84
C THR A 217 -17.07 -3.41 14.68
N PRO A 218 -17.72 -3.21 15.82
CA PRO A 218 -17.53 -2.04 16.68
C PRO A 218 -16.08 -1.86 17.12
N VAL A 219 -15.72 -0.64 17.55
CA VAL A 219 -14.38 -0.33 18.09
C VAL A 219 -13.93 -1.29 19.19
N ALA A 220 -14.90 -1.86 19.94
CA ALA A 220 -14.61 -2.87 20.96
C ALA A 220 -13.92 -4.11 20.37
N ASP A 221 -14.35 -4.57 19.20
CA ASP A 221 -13.74 -5.72 18.51
C ASP A 221 -12.31 -5.39 18.04
N ALA A 222 -12.12 -4.17 17.54
CA ALA A 222 -10.80 -3.69 17.15
C ALA A 222 -9.83 -3.62 18.34
N ARG A 223 -10.33 -3.29 19.55
CA ARG A 223 -9.54 -3.31 20.77
C ARG A 223 -9.17 -4.73 21.16
N VAL A 224 -10.08 -5.69 21.04
CA VAL A 224 -9.76 -7.13 21.27
C VAL A 224 -8.60 -7.57 20.36
N LEU A 225 -8.62 -7.19 19.08
CA LEU A 225 -7.53 -7.47 18.15
C LEU A 225 -6.23 -6.79 18.59
N ALA A 226 -6.29 -5.49 18.89
CA ALA A 226 -5.09 -4.71 19.24
C ALA A 226 -4.47 -5.15 20.59
N ASP A 227 -5.28 -5.51 21.56
CA ASP A 227 -4.82 -5.98 22.88
C ASP A 227 -4.31 -7.43 22.81
N GLY A 228 -4.90 -8.27 21.94
CA GLY A 228 -4.53 -9.68 21.79
C GLY A 228 -3.28 -9.90 20.92
N ILE A 229 -2.97 -9.01 19.99
CA ILE A 229 -1.83 -9.14 19.08
C ILE A 229 -0.62 -8.37 19.64
N PRO A 230 0.51 -9.05 19.91
CA PRO A 230 1.69 -8.38 20.45
C PRO A 230 2.19 -7.21 19.58
N GLY A 231 2.31 -6.03 20.18
CA GLY A 231 2.82 -4.85 19.48
C GLY A 231 1.90 -4.22 18.42
N ALA A 232 0.65 -4.66 18.34
CA ALA A 232 -0.30 -4.06 17.42
C ALA A 232 -0.62 -2.62 17.77
N SER A 233 -0.84 -1.80 16.74
CA SER A 233 -1.34 -0.42 16.86
C SER A 233 -2.81 -0.33 16.46
N LEU A 234 -3.57 0.58 17.09
CA LEU A 234 -4.97 0.85 16.76
C LEU A 234 -5.15 2.27 16.27
N THR A 235 -5.83 2.43 15.13
CA THR A 235 -6.29 3.71 14.58
C THR A 235 -7.81 3.74 14.52
N GLU A 236 -8.44 4.65 15.26
CA GLU A 236 -9.87 4.90 15.20
C GLU A 236 -10.18 6.06 14.24
N VAL A 237 -11.00 5.80 13.23
CA VAL A 237 -11.37 6.78 12.20
C VAL A 237 -12.71 7.42 12.56
N ALA A 238 -12.68 8.71 12.87
CA ALA A 238 -13.90 9.47 13.16
C ALA A 238 -14.77 9.65 11.90
N HIS A 239 -16.09 9.66 12.10
CA HIS A 239 -17.08 9.82 11.02
C HIS A 239 -16.92 8.77 9.92
N ALA A 240 -16.63 7.54 10.29
CA ALA A 240 -16.58 6.37 9.41
C ALA A 240 -17.30 5.20 10.05
N ALA A 241 -17.95 4.39 9.21
CA ALA A 241 -18.56 3.12 9.58
C ALA A 241 -17.75 1.94 9.04
N HIS A 242 -18.39 0.86 8.60
CA HIS A 242 -17.75 -0.42 8.27
C HIS A 242 -16.81 -0.37 7.05
N LEU A 243 -17.16 0.33 6.00
CA LEU A 243 -16.27 0.52 4.84
C LEU A 243 -15.49 1.84 4.97
N ALA A 244 -14.77 1.98 6.07
CA ALA A 244 -14.05 3.20 6.44
C ALA A 244 -13.07 3.67 5.36
N GLY A 245 -12.45 2.74 4.59
CA GLY A 245 -11.55 3.05 3.47
C GLY A 245 -12.24 3.75 2.30
N VAL A 246 -13.53 3.50 2.11
CA VAL A 246 -14.35 4.18 1.08
C VAL A 246 -14.91 5.50 1.61
N GLU A 247 -15.43 5.49 2.83
CA GLU A 247 -16.08 6.65 3.44
C GLU A 247 -15.10 7.75 3.82
N ARG A 248 -13.97 7.37 4.37
CA ARG A 248 -12.90 8.27 4.84
C ARG A 248 -11.53 7.81 4.30
N PRO A 249 -11.31 7.91 2.99
CA PRO A 249 -10.12 7.35 2.35
C PRO A 249 -8.81 7.95 2.87
N ALA A 250 -8.77 9.25 3.15
CA ALA A 250 -7.53 9.92 3.52
C ALA A 250 -6.93 9.46 4.86
N PRO A 251 -7.66 9.40 5.98
CA PRO A 251 -7.11 8.90 7.24
C PRO A 251 -6.77 7.41 7.21
N VAL A 252 -7.59 6.58 6.53
CA VAL A 252 -7.28 5.15 6.36
C VAL A 252 -6.02 4.98 5.53
N LEU A 253 -5.91 5.69 4.40
CA LEU A 253 -4.72 5.65 3.55
C LEU A 253 -3.46 6.11 4.30
N ALA A 254 -3.55 7.18 5.10
CA ALA A 254 -2.41 7.67 5.89
C ALA A 254 -1.91 6.61 6.87
N ALA A 255 -2.84 5.92 7.58
CA ALA A 255 -2.49 4.84 8.51
C ALA A 255 -1.84 3.65 7.78
N LEU A 256 -2.38 3.24 6.62
CA LEU A 256 -1.81 2.16 5.80
C LEU A 256 -0.42 2.52 5.25
N LEU A 257 -0.25 3.75 4.72
CA LEU A 257 1.04 4.20 4.20
C LEU A 257 2.11 4.27 5.30
N GLN A 258 1.73 4.70 6.50
CA GLN A 258 2.64 4.71 7.65
C GLN A 258 3.03 3.29 8.07
N HIS A 259 2.05 2.38 8.11
CA HIS A 259 2.26 1.00 8.55
C HIS A 259 3.07 0.17 7.54
N PHE A 260 2.74 0.29 6.26
CA PHE A 260 3.45 -0.39 5.18
C PHE A 260 4.60 0.43 4.60
N ALA A 261 4.94 1.57 5.23
CA ALA A 261 6.20 2.21 4.88
C ALA A 261 7.28 1.15 5.00
N THR A 262 7.79 0.70 3.86
CA THR A 262 9.00 -0.10 3.85
C THR A 262 10.00 0.74 4.62
N GLU A 263 10.37 0.29 5.82
CA GLU A 263 11.57 0.78 6.47
C GLU A 263 12.65 0.78 5.39
N PRO A 264 13.36 1.88 5.14
CA PRO A 264 14.51 1.83 4.27
C PRO A 264 15.34 0.67 4.80
N ALA A 265 15.65 -0.28 3.93
CA ALA A 265 16.18 -1.61 4.24
C ALA A 265 17.03 -1.58 5.51
N ALA A 266 16.64 -2.36 6.52
CA ALA A 266 17.32 -2.39 7.82
C ALA A 266 18.80 -2.82 7.70
N ASP A 267 19.18 -3.37 6.55
CA ASP A 267 20.54 -3.66 6.14
C ASP A 267 21.21 -2.42 5.51
N ASP A 268 22.27 -1.95 6.11
CA ASP A 268 23.11 -0.86 5.60
C ASP A 268 23.64 -1.12 4.18
N GLY A 269 23.84 -2.38 3.80
CA GLY A 269 24.22 -2.77 2.43
C GLY A 269 23.11 -2.51 1.41
N ALA A 270 21.87 -2.83 1.76
CA ALA A 270 20.71 -2.57 0.89
C ALA A 270 20.41 -1.07 0.79
N ARG A 271 20.57 -0.30 1.89
CA ARG A 271 20.49 1.18 1.85
C ARG A 271 21.55 1.77 0.94
N HIS A 272 22.78 1.28 1.03
CA HIS A 272 23.87 1.74 0.17
C HIS A 272 23.58 1.42 -1.30
N THR A 273 23.12 0.22 -1.61
CA THR A 273 22.78 -0.21 -2.99
C THR A 273 21.65 0.64 -3.57
N ALA A 274 20.56 0.83 -2.83
CA ALA A 274 19.44 1.68 -3.24
C ALA A 274 19.88 3.14 -3.40
N GLY A 275 20.71 3.64 -2.47
CA GLY A 275 21.25 4.98 -2.50
C GLY A 275 22.18 5.22 -3.69
N MET A 276 23.01 4.24 -4.02
CA MET A 276 23.90 4.33 -5.18
C MET A 276 23.10 4.38 -6.49
N ALA A 277 22.03 3.58 -6.62
CA ALA A 277 21.15 3.61 -7.79
C ALA A 277 20.46 4.99 -7.95
N VAL A 278 19.97 5.58 -6.86
CA VAL A 278 19.35 6.91 -6.91
C VAL A 278 20.38 8.00 -7.18
N ARG A 279 21.54 7.94 -6.56
CA ARG A 279 22.65 8.89 -6.78
C ARG A 279 23.06 8.93 -8.25
N ARG A 280 23.20 7.76 -8.90
CA ARG A 280 23.49 7.65 -10.32
C ARG A 280 22.35 8.22 -11.19
N ALA A 281 21.12 7.88 -10.88
CA ALA A 281 19.95 8.37 -11.60
C ALA A 281 19.77 9.90 -11.49
N VAL A 282 20.25 10.54 -10.43
CA VAL A 282 20.14 12.00 -10.21
C VAL A 282 21.35 12.76 -10.75
N LEU A 283 22.57 12.28 -10.49
CA LEU A 283 23.81 12.99 -10.81
C LEU A 283 24.49 12.52 -12.10
N GLY A 284 24.00 11.41 -12.68
CA GLY A 284 24.61 10.77 -13.84
C GLY A 284 25.79 9.86 -13.47
N ASP A 285 25.97 8.78 -14.26
CA ASP A 285 26.98 7.75 -14.02
C ASP A 285 28.41 8.33 -14.03
N ALA A 286 28.74 9.16 -15.02
CA ALA A 286 30.07 9.74 -15.16
C ALA A 286 30.48 10.57 -13.95
N HIS A 287 29.56 11.32 -13.33
CA HIS A 287 29.84 12.10 -12.12
C HIS A 287 30.11 11.17 -10.93
N VAL A 288 29.26 10.14 -10.75
CA VAL A 288 29.37 9.20 -9.64
C VAL A 288 30.65 8.37 -9.74
N ASP A 289 31.03 7.93 -10.93
CA ASP A 289 32.26 7.17 -11.17
C ASP A 289 33.50 8.01 -10.86
N ARG A 290 33.52 9.28 -11.24
CA ARG A 290 34.62 10.21 -10.84
C ARG A 290 34.67 10.39 -9.32
N ALA A 291 33.53 10.49 -8.63
CA ALA A 291 33.51 10.63 -7.18
C ALA A 291 34.02 9.36 -6.49
N ILE A 292 33.63 8.18 -6.98
CA ILE A 292 34.14 6.90 -6.48
C ILE A 292 35.66 6.78 -6.70
N ALA A 293 36.16 7.10 -7.88
CA ALA A 293 37.58 7.04 -8.21
C ALA A 293 38.45 7.99 -7.34
N ARG A 294 37.87 9.08 -6.85
CA ARG A 294 38.53 10.04 -5.94
C ARG A 294 38.41 9.67 -4.46
N THR A 295 37.69 8.63 -4.13
CA THR A 295 37.46 8.22 -2.74
C THR A 295 38.75 7.64 -2.16
N THR A 296 39.19 8.19 -1.04
CA THR A 296 40.37 7.73 -0.27
C THR A 296 39.91 7.08 1.03
N ALA A 297 40.81 6.40 1.74
CA ALA A 297 40.51 5.86 3.07
C ALA A 297 39.97 6.91 4.05
N PHE A 298 40.40 8.17 3.91
CA PHE A 298 39.89 9.28 4.72
C PHE A 298 38.47 9.70 4.36
N THR A 299 38.12 9.72 3.07
CA THR A 299 36.79 10.18 2.60
C THR A 299 35.76 9.07 2.48
N ALA A 300 36.18 7.80 2.48
CA ALA A 300 35.29 6.65 2.32
C ALA A 300 34.15 6.63 3.35
N PRO A 301 34.35 6.86 4.66
CA PRO A 301 33.26 6.87 5.63
C PRO A 301 32.21 7.93 5.34
N PHE A 302 32.63 9.12 4.85
CA PHE A 302 31.70 10.18 4.47
C PHE A 302 30.93 9.85 3.19
N GLN A 303 31.58 9.26 2.17
CA GLN A 303 30.92 8.83 0.94
C GLN A 303 29.90 7.74 1.21
N ASP A 304 30.21 6.78 2.07
CA ASP A 304 29.30 5.75 2.52
C ASP A 304 28.11 6.35 3.29
N PHE A 305 28.38 7.25 4.24
CA PHE A 305 27.34 7.94 5.00
C PHE A 305 26.34 8.68 4.10
N ILE A 306 26.84 9.55 3.18
CA ILE A 306 25.93 10.29 2.29
C ILE A 306 25.19 9.38 1.31
N THR A 307 25.80 8.28 0.87
CA THR A 307 25.14 7.33 -0.03
C THR A 307 24.00 6.62 0.68
N ARG A 308 24.19 6.15 1.91
CA ARG A 308 23.14 5.50 2.70
C ARG A 308 22.07 6.48 3.17
N TYR A 309 22.49 7.62 3.75
CA TYR A 309 21.57 8.57 4.37
C TYR A 309 20.87 9.48 3.36
N ALA A 310 21.64 10.31 2.63
CA ALA A 310 21.03 11.28 1.71
C ALA A 310 20.34 10.58 0.52
N TRP A 311 21.06 9.71 -0.17
CA TRP A 311 20.57 9.07 -1.38
C TRP A 311 19.70 7.85 -1.10
N GLY A 312 20.06 6.99 -0.13
CA GLY A 312 19.36 5.75 0.19
C GLY A 312 18.15 5.94 1.08
N GLU A 313 18.09 7.00 1.88
CA GLU A 313 16.97 7.24 2.80
C GLU A 313 16.14 8.46 2.37
N ILE A 314 16.74 9.63 2.18
CA ILE A 314 15.98 10.87 1.92
C ILE A 314 15.48 10.95 0.48
N TRP A 315 16.34 10.72 -0.52
CA TRP A 315 15.98 10.81 -1.93
C TRP A 315 15.10 9.66 -2.44
N THR A 316 15.02 8.55 -1.70
CA THR A 316 14.12 7.42 -1.95
C THR A 316 12.73 7.61 -1.37
N ARG A 317 12.55 8.53 -0.38
CA ARG A 317 11.25 8.70 0.31
C ARG A 317 10.13 9.06 -0.65
N PRO A 318 8.93 8.44 -0.50
CA PRO A 318 7.73 8.92 -1.17
C PRO A 318 7.33 10.31 -0.66
N GLY A 319 6.51 11.04 -1.40
CA GLY A 319 5.95 12.32 -0.97
C GLY A 319 6.44 13.51 -1.79
N LEU A 320 7.71 13.53 -2.21
CA LEU A 320 8.21 14.55 -3.15
C LEU A 320 8.82 13.88 -4.38
N SER A 321 8.45 14.37 -5.56
CA SER A 321 9.09 13.95 -6.81
C SER A 321 10.57 14.34 -6.85
N ARG A 322 11.38 13.67 -7.67
CA ARG A 322 12.79 14.05 -7.88
C ARG A 322 12.93 15.47 -8.42
N ARG A 323 12.01 15.90 -9.27
CA ARG A 323 11.93 17.30 -9.77
C ARG A 323 11.77 18.29 -8.61
N THR A 324 10.80 18.04 -7.73
CA THR A 324 10.55 18.89 -6.55
C THR A 324 11.77 18.92 -5.61
N ARG A 325 12.41 17.77 -5.39
CA ARG A 325 13.65 17.70 -4.59
C ARG A 325 14.77 18.52 -5.21
N SER A 326 14.94 18.47 -6.54
CA SER A 326 15.92 19.31 -7.25
C SER A 326 15.64 20.79 -7.06
N CYS A 327 14.39 21.27 -7.19
CA CYS A 327 14.03 22.68 -6.94
C CYS A 327 14.44 23.12 -5.51
N ILE A 328 14.10 22.31 -4.50
CA ILE A 328 14.44 22.59 -3.09
C ILE A 328 15.95 22.61 -2.90
N THR A 329 16.69 21.66 -3.50
CA THR A 329 18.15 21.58 -3.39
C THR A 329 18.80 22.80 -4.03
N LEU A 330 18.39 23.19 -5.24
CA LEU A 330 18.90 24.40 -5.89
C LEU A 330 18.70 25.64 -5.01
N THR A 331 17.50 25.85 -4.49
CA THR A 331 17.19 26.96 -3.57
C THR A 331 18.06 26.95 -2.33
N ALA A 332 18.26 25.79 -1.70
CA ALA A 332 19.10 25.64 -0.52
C ALA A 332 20.56 25.96 -0.83
N LEU A 333 21.10 25.51 -1.96
CA LEU A 333 22.49 25.79 -2.37
C LEU A 333 22.70 27.28 -2.67
N VAL A 334 21.72 27.97 -3.28
CA VAL A 334 21.74 29.43 -3.44
C VAL A 334 21.77 30.12 -2.07
N ALA A 335 20.90 29.73 -1.15
CA ALA A 335 20.81 30.34 0.17
C ALA A 335 22.10 30.19 0.98
N HIS A 336 22.80 29.08 0.81
CA HIS A 336 24.06 28.79 1.51
C HIS A 336 25.31 29.20 0.71
N GLY A 337 25.17 29.76 -0.49
CA GLY A 337 26.29 30.18 -1.32
C GLY A 337 27.20 29.04 -1.80
N ARG A 338 26.65 27.84 -1.98
CA ARG A 338 27.38 26.62 -2.38
C ARG A 338 27.44 26.51 -3.90
N LEU A 339 28.23 27.32 -4.56
CA LEU A 339 28.23 27.48 -6.01
C LEU A 339 28.79 26.27 -6.77
N ASP A 340 29.78 25.57 -6.20
CA ASP A 340 30.36 24.36 -6.82
C ASP A 340 29.35 23.21 -6.80
N GLU A 341 28.65 23.02 -5.68
CA GLU A 341 27.59 22.06 -5.54
C GLU A 341 26.36 22.46 -6.38
N LEU A 342 26.09 23.76 -6.53
CA LEU A 342 25.04 24.27 -7.38
C LEU A 342 25.25 23.84 -8.84
N ALA A 343 26.47 23.98 -9.38
CA ALA A 343 26.80 23.55 -10.74
C ALA A 343 26.47 22.07 -10.98
N MET A 344 26.83 21.20 -10.03
CA MET A 344 26.49 19.77 -10.07
C MET A 344 25.00 19.52 -10.03
N HIS A 345 24.27 20.24 -9.17
CA HIS A 345 22.82 20.05 -9.00
C HIS A 345 21.97 20.70 -10.09
N VAL A 346 22.51 21.66 -10.87
CA VAL A 346 21.89 22.14 -12.11
C VAL A 346 21.85 20.99 -13.12
N ARG A 347 22.97 20.28 -13.37
CA ARG A 347 23.00 19.07 -14.22
C ARG A 347 22.03 18.00 -13.69
N GLY A 348 22.06 17.75 -12.39
CA GLY A 348 21.14 16.80 -11.75
C GLY A 348 19.65 17.19 -11.91
N ALA A 349 19.33 18.49 -11.89
CA ALA A 349 17.98 18.97 -12.12
C ALA A 349 17.51 18.69 -13.57
N ARG A 350 18.40 18.86 -14.56
CA ARG A 350 18.15 18.48 -15.97
C ARG A 350 17.87 16.99 -16.09
N HIS A 351 18.71 16.14 -15.52
CA HIS A 351 18.49 14.70 -15.47
C HIS A 351 17.15 14.30 -14.79
N ASN A 352 16.69 15.07 -13.83
CA ASN A 352 15.41 14.87 -13.16
C ASN A 352 14.23 15.50 -13.92
N GLY A 353 14.47 16.02 -15.14
CA GLY A 353 13.47 16.51 -16.08
C GLY A 353 13.04 17.96 -15.85
N LEU A 354 13.80 18.80 -15.16
CA LEU A 354 13.56 20.25 -15.19
C LEU A 354 14.03 20.84 -16.52
N THR A 355 13.24 21.75 -17.05
CA THR A 355 13.62 22.55 -18.22
C THR A 355 14.54 23.71 -17.79
N ARG A 356 15.19 24.39 -18.76
CA ARG A 356 15.97 25.61 -18.51
C ARG A 356 15.11 26.70 -17.88
N GLU A 357 13.93 26.87 -18.40
CA GLU A 357 12.94 27.86 -17.94
C GLU A 357 12.52 27.57 -16.49
N GLU A 358 12.30 26.32 -16.14
CA GLU A 358 11.96 25.93 -14.78
C GLU A 358 13.12 26.15 -13.79
N ILE A 359 14.35 25.87 -14.19
CA ILE A 359 15.54 26.20 -13.40
C ILE A 359 15.66 27.71 -13.23
N GLN A 360 15.43 28.49 -14.29
CA GLN A 360 15.39 29.95 -14.23
C GLN A 360 14.36 30.44 -13.22
N GLU A 361 13.14 29.90 -13.23
CA GLU A 361 12.09 30.28 -12.28
C GLU A 361 12.47 29.95 -10.83
N VAL A 362 13.11 28.80 -10.58
CA VAL A 362 13.61 28.44 -9.24
C VAL A 362 14.64 29.46 -8.76
N LEU A 363 15.56 29.89 -9.61
CA LEU A 363 16.58 30.87 -9.25
C LEU A 363 15.99 32.27 -9.07
N LEU A 364 15.01 32.69 -9.91
CA LEU A 364 14.27 33.94 -9.73
C LEU A 364 13.49 33.95 -8.41
N GLN A 365 12.80 32.89 -8.09
CA GLN A 365 12.12 32.74 -6.80
C GLN A 365 13.13 32.81 -5.63
N SER A 366 14.30 32.21 -5.79
CA SER A 366 15.36 32.26 -4.75
C SER A 366 15.89 33.70 -4.55
N ALA A 367 15.89 34.55 -5.56
CA ALA A 367 16.35 35.95 -5.44
C ALA A 367 15.53 36.75 -4.42
N VAL A 368 14.23 36.45 -4.29
CA VAL A 368 13.33 37.12 -3.33
C VAL A 368 13.70 36.80 -1.89
N TYR A 369 14.08 35.57 -1.59
CA TYR A 369 14.29 35.08 -0.24
C TYR A 369 15.79 35.01 0.18
N CYS A 370 16.69 34.86 -0.80
CA CYS A 370 18.12 34.75 -0.56
C CYS A 370 18.89 36.03 -0.92
N GLY A 371 18.24 36.99 -1.56
CA GLY A 371 18.80 38.26 -1.98
C GLY A 371 19.42 38.21 -3.38
N VAL A 372 19.35 39.37 -4.07
CA VAL A 372 19.79 39.54 -5.45
C VAL A 372 21.27 39.17 -5.71
N PRO A 373 22.23 39.50 -4.81
CA PRO A 373 23.62 39.11 -5.03
C PRO A 373 23.86 37.61 -5.10
N ALA A 374 23.18 36.83 -4.20
CA ALA A 374 23.27 35.38 -4.19
C ALA A 374 22.65 34.76 -5.47
N ALA A 375 21.49 35.26 -5.89
CA ALA A 375 20.86 34.82 -7.13
C ALA A 375 21.69 35.17 -8.37
N ASN A 376 22.30 36.36 -8.44
CA ASN A 376 23.16 36.74 -9.54
C ASN A 376 24.33 35.77 -9.72
N ALA A 377 25.02 35.41 -8.64
CA ALA A 377 26.06 34.39 -8.68
C ALA A 377 25.54 33.02 -9.14
N ALA A 378 24.36 32.64 -8.65
CA ALA A 378 23.69 31.38 -9.05
C ALA A 378 23.32 31.34 -10.53
N PHE A 379 22.79 32.44 -11.07
CA PHE A 379 22.50 32.58 -12.51
C PHE A 379 23.76 32.45 -13.38
N ALA A 380 24.87 33.05 -12.96
CA ALA A 380 26.12 32.93 -13.70
C ALA A 380 26.62 31.48 -13.75
N VAL A 381 26.51 30.74 -12.63
CA VAL A 381 26.87 29.31 -12.58
C VAL A 381 25.92 28.48 -13.43
N ALA A 382 24.62 28.67 -13.28
CA ALA A 382 23.62 27.89 -14.01
C ALA A 382 23.71 28.10 -15.52
N ASN A 383 23.88 29.36 -15.97
CA ASN A 383 24.03 29.66 -17.39
C ASN A 383 25.23 28.94 -18.01
N ARG A 384 26.41 29.04 -17.36
CA ARG A 384 27.60 28.31 -17.83
C ARG A 384 27.35 26.82 -17.95
N VAL A 385 26.73 26.18 -16.94
CA VAL A 385 26.47 24.74 -16.96
C VAL A 385 25.51 24.34 -18.08
N LEU A 386 24.49 25.15 -18.32
CA LEU A 386 23.50 24.89 -19.35
C LEU A 386 24.03 25.13 -20.77
N GLU A 387 24.98 26.05 -20.96
CA GLU A 387 25.70 26.23 -22.21
C GLU A 387 26.65 25.05 -22.49
N GLU A 388 27.40 24.57 -21.46
CA GLU A 388 28.26 23.39 -21.59
C GLU A 388 27.48 22.13 -22.03
N GLU A 389 26.23 21.93 -21.54
CA GLU A 389 25.39 20.80 -21.93
C GLU A 389 24.92 20.89 -23.39
N GLU A 390 24.64 22.10 -23.92
CA GLU A 390 24.25 22.30 -25.32
C GLU A 390 25.38 22.05 -26.32
N GLU A 391 26.62 22.24 -25.89
CA GLU A 391 27.79 21.97 -26.74
C GLU A 391 28.15 20.47 -26.78
N GLU A 392 27.67 19.68 -25.82
CA GLU A 392 27.91 18.24 -25.72
C GLU A 392 26.80 17.39 -26.40
N GLU A 393 25.61 17.97 -26.69
CA GLU A 393 24.50 17.34 -27.44
C GLU A 393 24.66 17.50 -28.95
#